data_fa7ed9f3e06b7b16db552c536352b333
#
_entry.id   fa7ed9f3e06b7b16db552c536352b333
#
_cell.length_a   1.000
_cell.length_b   1.000
_cell.length_c   1.000
_cell.angle_alpha   90.00
_cell.angle_beta   90.00
_cell.angle_gamma   90.00
#
_symmetry.space_group_name_H-M   'P 1'
#
loop_
_entity.id
_entity.type
_entity.pdbx_description
1 polymer ?
#
loop_
_entity_poly.entity_id
_entity_poly.type
_entity_poly.pdbx_seq_one_letter_code
_entity_poly.pdbx_strand_id
1 'polypeptide(L)'
;LANNYLFVYMDYIANTTCDLADSYSKLANEARERYWGRPLSRIIHHRHPPPVDVYPNAIPDTRTNICFLGQVREDSGLDLILPLLPELHRDIGAKLKIIGPSLSVERLRIEETVESLGLKNFVELYDFLPLSELEEVMKDCFCGINLITNEKSYSSFATPGKFIQYLQMKMPILATKNNGIVDVIEENNLGVIIEPSASLILSSVRKLYKDQKNYTTSILKYAKEHPYLSIKEYLKMVEDGE
;
A
#
# COMPACT_ATOMS: atom_id res chain seq x y z
N LEU A 1 -21.78 -17.86 -4.64
CA LEU A 1 -21.50 -18.00 -6.10
C LEU A 1 -22.32 -17.00 -6.93
N ALA A 2 -23.66 -16.90 -6.73
CA ALA A 2 -24.52 -16.02 -7.52
C ALA A 2 -24.11 -14.52 -7.45
N ASN A 3 -23.69 -14.03 -6.29
CA ASN A 3 -23.27 -12.63 -6.11
C ASN A 3 -22.01 -12.30 -6.94
N ASN A 4 -21.09 -13.22 -7.10
CA ASN A 4 -19.87 -12.98 -7.87
C ASN A 4 -20.16 -12.81 -9.36
N TYR A 5 -21.12 -13.55 -9.93
CA TYR A 5 -21.51 -13.41 -11.34
C TYR A 5 -22.16 -12.06 -11.62
N LEU A 6 -22.96 -11.54 -10.69
CA LEU A 6 -23.57 -10.23 -10.85
C LEU A 6 -22.51 -9.12 -10.89
N PHE A 7 -21.54 -9.14 -9.97
CA PHE A 7 -20.44 -8.17 -9.96
C PHE A 7 -19.59 -8.25 -11.24
N VAL A 8 -19.25 -9.45 -11.70
CA VAL A 8 -18.50 -9.65 -12.94
C VAL A 8 -19.28 -9.12 -14.15
N TYR A 9 -20.59 -9.37 -14.20
CA TYR A 9 -21.44 -8.88 -15.29
C TYR A 9 -21.60 -7.36 -15.25
N MET A 10 -21.76 -6.76 -14.08
CA MET A 10 -21.83 -5.31 -13.91
C MET A 10 -20.51 -4.64 -14.28
N ASP A 11 -19.36 -5.21 -13.87
CA ASP A 11 -18.05 -4.75 -14.28
C ASP A 11 -17.87 -4.81 -15.80
N TYR A 12 -18.32 -5.89 -16.45
CA TYR A 12 -18.32 -6.03 -17.91
C TYR A 12 -19.14 -4.92 -18.58
N ILE A 13 -20.41 -4.73 -18.18
CA ILE A 13 -21.26 -3.69 -18.75
C ILE A 13 -20.65 -2.32 -18.55
N ALA A 14 -20.26 -1.98 -17.32
CA ALA A 14 -19.67 -0.68 -17.00
C ALA A 14 -18.46 -0.37 -17.88
N ASN A 15 -17.55 -1.33 -18.04
CA ASN A 15 -16.31 -1.11 -18.81
C ASN A 15 -16.43 -1.28 -20.33
N THR A 16 -17.57 -1.77 -20.83
CA THR A 16 -17.77 -1.98 -22.29
C THR A 16 -18.80 -1.06 -22.92
N THR A 17 -19.61 -0.38 -22.13
CA THR A 17 -20.69 0.51 -22.58
C THR A 17 -20.55 1.95 -22.13
N CYS A 18 -19.64 2.26 -21.19
CA CYS A 18 -19.37 3.65 -20.81
C CYS A 18 -18.59 4.37 -21.92
N ASP A 19 -18.86 5.65 -22.08
CA ASP A 19 -18.11 6.50 -23.03
C ASP A 19 -16.68 6.74 -22.56
N LEU A 20 -16.46 6.71 -21.25
CA LEU A 20 -15.18 6.97 -20.59
C LEU A 20 -15.10 6.23 -19.26
N ALA A 21 -14.01 5.50 -19.03
CA ALA A 21 -13.70 4.89 -17.74
C ALA A 21 -12.36 5.40 -17.22
N ASP A 22 -12.33 5.83 -15.97
CA ASP A 22 -11.10 6.18 -15.26
C ASP A 22 -10.65 5.01 -14.39
N SER A 23 -9.38 4.68 -14.44
CA SER A 23 -8.84 3.56 -13.66
C SER A 23 -7.41 3.82 -13.20
N TYR A 24 -7.18 3.65 -11.91
CA TYR A 24 -5.87 3.76 -11.27
C TYR A 24 -4.97 2.53 -11.45
N SER A 25 -5.46 1.46 -12.07
CA SER A 25 -4.70 0.22 -12.20
C SER A 25 -4.65 -0.26 -13.64
N LYS A 26 -3.51 0.01 -14.29
CA LYS A 26 -3.20 -0.53 -15.61
C LYS A 26 -3.28 -2.07 -15.62
N LEU A 27 -2.68 -2.73 -14.61
CA LEU A 27 -2.70 -4.20 -14.49
C LEU A 27 -4.10 -4.77 -14.34
N ALA A 28 -5.00 -4.10 -13.59
CA ALA A 28 -6.39 -4.53 -13.49
C ALA A 28 -7.13 -4.42 -14.83
N ASN A 29 -6.84 -3.38 -15.61
CA ASN A 29 -7.43 -3.21 -16.94
C ASN A 29 -6.92 -4.27 -17.91
N GLU A 30 -5.63 -4.52 -17.95
CA GLU A 30 -5.05 -5.61 -18.77
C GLU A 30 -5.58 -6.99 -18.36
N ALA A 31 -5.83 -7.21 -17.07
CA ALA A 31 -6.47 -8.45 -16.60
C ALA A 31 -7.93 -8.55 -17.08
N ARG A 32 -8.68 -7.46 -17.07
CA ARG A 32 -10.05 -7.40 -17.60
C ARG A 32 -10.09 -7.67 -19.10
N GLU A 33 -9.23 -7.01 -19.87
CA GLU A 33 -9.13 -7.21 -21.33
C GLU A 33 -8.80 -8.67 -21.68
N ARG A 34 -7.87 -9.28 -20.96
CA ARG A 34 -7.54 -10.70 -21.10
C ARG A 34 -8.72 -11.61 -20.74
N TYR A 35 -9.42 -11.31 -19.66
CA TYR A 35 -10.56 -12.09 -19.19
C TYR A 35 -11.75 -12.02 -20.17
N TRP A 36 -12.03 -10.83 -20.70
CA TRP A 36 -13.15 -10.59 -21.62
C TRP A 36 -12.80 -10.89 -23.08
N GLY A 37 -11.53 -11.07 -23.41
CA GLY A 37 -11.05 -11.33 -24.77
C GLY A 37 -11.27 -10.18 -25.75
N ARG A 38 -11.38 -8.95 -25.24
CA ARG A 38 -11.61 -7.73 -26.03
C ARG A 38 -11.07 -6.50 -25.31
N PRO A 39 -10.67 -5.45 -26.06
CA PRO A 39 -10.29 -4.19 -25.46
C PRO A 39 -11.48 -3.57 -24.73
N LEU A 40 -11.21 -2.91 -23.62
CA LEU A 40 -12.20 -2.11 -22.90
C LEU A 40 -12.55 -0.86 -23.72
N SER A 41 -13.75 -0.33 -23.53
CA SER A 41 -14.14 0.98 -24.07
C SER A 41 -13.18 2.03 -23.54
N ARG A 42 -13.01 3.15 -24.28
CA ARG A 42 -12.12 4.26 -23.95
C ARG A 42 -11.76 4.34 -22.46
N ILE A 43 -10.67 3.69 -22.06
CA ILE A 43 -10.13 3.85 -20.73
C ILE A 43 -9.10 4.97 -20.82
N ILE A 44 -9.37 6.03 -20.09
CA ILE A 44 -8.35 6.99 -19.77
C ILE A 44 -7.55 6.37 -18.62
N HIS A 45 -6.34 5.93 -18.93
CA HIS A 45 -5.36 5.54 -17.91
C HIS A 45 -4.81 6.80 -17.23
N HIS A 46 -5.70 7.68 -16.77
CA HIS A 46 -5.26 8.83 -16.04
C HIS A 46 -4.86 8.40 -14.63
N ARG A 47 -3.65 8.72 -14.35
CA ARG A 47 -3.06 8.67 -13.02
C ARG A 47 -2.60 7.29 -12.56
N HIS A 48 -1.88 6.66 -13.40
CA HIS A 48 -0.81 5.85 -12.90
C HIS A 48 0.49 6.64 -13.15
N PRO A 49 1.05 7.25 -12.17
CA PRO A 49 0.93 7.05 -10.73
C PRO A 49 -0.20 7.89 -10.06
N PRO A 50 -0.75 7.41 -8.92
CA PRO A 50 -1.80 8.12 -8.21
C PRO A 50 -1.29 9.43 -7.58
N PRO A 51 -2.11 10.48 -7.53
CA PRO A 51 -1.72 11.75 -6.93
C PRO A 51 -1.54 11.62 -5.41
N VAL A 52 -0.57 12.36 -4.87
CA VAL A 52 -0.27 12.35 -3.45
C VAL A 52 -0.17 13.77 -2.92
N ASP A 53 -0.98 14.05 -1.91
CA ASP A 53 -0.85 15.26 -1.10
C ASP A 53 -0.15 14.90 0.22
N VAL A 54 1.10 15.34 0.38
CA VAL A 54 1.88 15.02 1.57
C VAL A 54 1.48 15.92 2.74
N TYR A 55 1.32 15.35 3.91
CA TYR A 55 1.02 16.11 5.10
C TYR A 55 2.18 17.05 5.43
N PRO A 56 1.91 18.37 5.61
CA PRO A 56 2.96 19.37 5.83
C PRO A 56 3.56 19.29 7.23
N ASN A 57 2.85 18.70 8.20
CA ASN A 57 3.20 18.73 9.60
C ASN A 57 4.51 18.02 9.92
N ALA A 58 5.19 18.51 10.93
CA ALA A 58 6.50 18.07 11.34
C ALA A 58 6.54 16.57 11.64
N ILE A 59 7.06 15.81 10.70
CA ILE A 59 7.43 14.43 10.93
C ILE A 59 8.74 14.46 11.72
N PRO A 60 8.85 13.71 12.82
CA PRO A 60 10.09 13.63 13.59
C PRO A 60 11.27 13.25 12.70
N ASP A 61 12.45 13.86 12.95
CA ASP A 61 13.68 13.54 12.21
C ASP A 61 14.13 12.08 12.39
N THR A 62 13.75 11.49 13.53
CA THR A 62 14.06 10.10 13.86
C THR A 62 12.79 9.29 14.02
N ARG A 63 12.50 8.45 13.04
CA ARG A 63 11.41 7.48 13.07
C ARG A 63 12.00 6.09 13.13
N THR A 64 11.45 5.23 13.96
CA THR A 64 11.99 3.88 14.17
C THR A 64 10.98 2.76 13.92
N ASN A 65 9.68 3.06 13.97
CA ASN A 65 8.64 2.05 13.86
C ASN A 65 8.28 1.71 12.43
N ILE A 66 7.72 0.52 12.23
CA ILE A 66 7.22 -0.01 10.97
C ILE A 66 5.69 0.03 11.03
N CYS A 67 5.02 0.38 9.94
CA CYS A 67 3.57 0.45 9.86
C CYS A 67 3.00 -0.58 8.89
N PHE A 68 2.03 -1.37 9.35
CA PHE A 68 1.07 -2.07 8.50
C PHE A 68 -0.28 -1.36 8.62
N LEU A 69 -0.81 -0.90 7.50
CA LEU A 69 -2.11 -0.24 7.43
C LEU A 69 -3.08 -1.03 6.56
N GLY A 70 -4.29 -1.25 7.06
CA GLY A 70 -5.40 -1.87 6.35
C GLY A 70 -5.88 -3.17 6.98
N GLN A 71 -6.80 -3.81 6.29
CA GLN A 71 -7.39 -5.06 6.78
C GLN A 71 -6.33 -6.15 6.96
N VAL A 72 -6.29 -6.75 8.14
CA VAL A 72 -5.47 -7.94 8.40
C VAL A 72 -6.11 -9.14 7.69
N ARG A 73 -5.32 -9.85 6.91
CA ARG A 73 -5.71 -11.02 6.13
C ARG A 73 -4.59 -12.05 6.17
N GLU A 74 -4.91 -13.29 5.84
CA GLU A 74 -3.93 -14.37 5.77
C GLU A 74 -2.76 -14.05 4.82
N ASP A 75 -3.07 -13.40 3.67
CA ASP A 75 -2.09 -13.03 2.65
C ASP A 75 -1.38 -11.68 2.90
N SER A 76 -1.56 -11.08 4.08
CA SER A 76 -0.97 -9.77 4.43
C SER A 76 0.54 -9.80 4.68
N GLY A 77 1.16 -10.99 4.74
CA GLY A 77 2.59 -11.18 4.99
C GLY A 77 3.05 -10.83 6.41
N LEU A 78 2.12 -10.64 7.35
CA LEU A 78 2.46 -10.37 8.75
C LEU A 78 3.22 -11.54 9.38
N ASP A 79 2.91 -12.77 8.99
CA ASP A 79 3.60 -13.98 9.46
C ASP A 79 5.09 -14.02 9.06
N LEU A 80 5.47 -13.28 8.02
CA LEU A 80 6.87 -13.16 7.60
C LEU A 80 7.65 -12.15 8.43
N ILE A 81 7.03 -11.07 8.89
CA ILE A 81 7.73 -10.01 9.60
C ILE A 81 7.68 -10.17 11.12
N LEU A 82 6.60 -10.71 11.68
CA LEU A 82 6.44 -10.88 13.12
C LEU A 82 7.63 -11.59 13.79
N PRO A 83 8.12 -12.73 13.28
CA PRO A 83 9.26 -13.43 13.89
C PRO A 83 10.57 -12.63 13.84
N LEU A 84 10.67 -11.61 13.01
CA LEU A 84 11.87 -10.79 12.80
C LEU A 84 11.93 -9.58 13.74
N LEU A 85 10.83 -9.25 14.41
CA LEU A 85 10.75 -8.05 15.26
C LEU A 85 11.76 -8.00 16.41
N PRO A 86 12.08 -9.10 17.12
CA PRO A 86 13.11 -9.04 18.15
C PRO A 86 14.49 -8.62 17.60
N GLU A 87 14.84 -9.09 16.40
CA GLU A 87 16.09 -8.70 15.74
C GLU A 87 16.05 -7.25 15.28
N LEU A 88 14.98 -6.82 14.63
CA LEU A 88 14.78 -5.44 14.17
C LEU A 88 14.74 -4.46 15.36
N HIS A 89 14.13 -4.86 16.47
CA HIS A 89 14.11 -4.04 17.67
C HIS A 89 15.53 -3.86 18.26
N ARG A 90 16.30 -4.95 18.35
CA ARG A 90 17.69 -4.90 18.82
C ARG A 90 18.56 -3.99 17.94
N ASP A 91 18.37 -4.02 16.63
CA ASP A 91 19.23 -3.33 15.68
C ASP A 91 18.90 -1.83 15.54
N ILE A 92 17.60 -1.50 15.54
CA ILE A 92 17.13 -0.14 15.22
C ILE A 92 16.01 0.37 16.17
N GLY A 93 15.67 -0.38 17.21
CA GLY A 93 14.58 -0.01 18.13
C GLY A 93 13.18 -0.16 17.54
N ALA A 94 13.02 -0.86 16.41
CA ALA A 94 11.76 -0.93 15.70
C ALA A 94 10.68 -1.70 16.47
N LYS A 95 9.45 -1.18 16.40
CA LYS A 95 8.21 -1.91 16.68
C LYS A 95 7.35 -1.94 15.41
N LEU A 96 6.41 -2.86 15.36
CA LEU A 96 5.41 -2.94 14.31
C LEU A 96 4.07 -2.41 14.81
N LYS A 97 3.55 -1.38 14.16
CA LYS A 97 2.18 -0.90 14.36
C LYS A 97 1.28 -1.52 13.29
N ILE A 98 0.28 -2.27 13.73
CA ILE A 98 -0.74 -2.89 12.86
C ILE A 98 -2.03 -2.09 13.07
N ILE A 99 -2.45 -1.39 12.02
CA ILE A 99 -3.57 -0.44 12.07
C ILE A 99 -4.63 -0.85 11.05
N GLY A 100 -5.84 -1.08 11.50
CA GLY A 100 -6.97 -1.30 10.60
C GLY A 100 -7.94 -2.37 11.07
N PRO A 101 -9.11 -2.47 10.38
CA PRO A 101 -10.13 -3.43 10.75
C PRO A 101 -9.60 -4.85 10.53
N SER A 102 -9.80 -5.70 11.50
CA SER A 102 -9.61 -7.13 11.37
C SER A 102 -10.92 -7.84 11.61
N LEU A 103 -11.21 -8.86 10.80
CA LEU A 103 -12.24 -9.82 11.18
C LEU A 103 -11.81 -10.48 12.49
N SER A 104 -12.77 -10.82 13.33
CA SER A 104 -12.48 -11.37 14.67
C SER A 104 -11.52 -12.57 14.64
N VAL A 105 -11.61 -13.41 13.61
CA VAL A 105 -10.72 -14.57 13.43
C VAL A 105 -9.28 -14.16 13.15
N GLU A 106 -9.04 -13.25 12.22
CA GLU A 106 -7.70 -12.76 11.89
C GLU A 106 -7.08 -11.96 13.04
N ARG A 107 -7.90 -11.18 13.74
CA ARG A 107 -7.44 -10.46 14.93
C ARG A 107 -6.94 -11.43 15.99
N LEU A 108 -7.74 -12.43 16.34
CA LEU A 108 -7.37 -13.46 17.31
C LEU A 108 -6.10 -14.20 16.87
N ARG A 109 -6.00 -14.59 15.61
CA ARG A 109 -4.81 -15.26 15.07
C ARG A 109 -3.53 -14.42 15.25
N ILE A 110 -3.59 -13.12 14.99
CA ILE A 110 -2.44 -12.23 15.19
C ILE A 110 -2.13 -12.08 16.67
N GLU A 111 -3.12 -11.88 17.53
CA GLU A 111 -2.94 -11.79 18.98
C GLU A 111 -2.33 -13.06 19.58
N GLU A 112 -2.80 -14.24 19.19
CA GLU A 112 -2.24 -15.52 19.56
C GLU A 112 -0.78 -15.68 19.06
N THR A 113 -0.50 -15.24 17.82
CA THR A 113 0.85 -15.28 17.26
C THR A 113 1.79 -14.35 18.05
N VAL A 114 1.35 -13.14 18.33
CA VAL A 114 2.10 -12.16 19.12
C VAL A 114 2.39 -12.69 20.54
N GLU A 115 1.41 -13.36 21.14
CA GLU A 115 1.58 -13.96 22.47
C GLU A 115 2.51 -15.17 22.46
N SER A 116 2.29 -16.12 21.55
CA SER A 116 3.09 -17.36 21.44
C SER A 116 4.56 -17.09 21.12
N LEU A 117 4.85 -16.05 20.35
CA LEU A 117 6.21 -15.63 20.02
C LEU A 117 6.81 -14.63 21.04
N GLY A 118 6.07 -14.26 22.09
CA GLY A 118 6.54 -13.31 23.11
C GLY A 118 6.73 -11.88 22.58
N LEU A 119 5.94 -11.47 21.59
CA LEU A 119 6.15 -10.21 20.86
C LEU A 119 5.34 -9.01 21.41
N LYS A 120 4.70 -9.13 22.59
CA LYS A 120 3.85 -8.05 23.16
C LYS A 120 4.55 -6.68 23.26
N ASN A 121 5.85 -6.67 23.47
CA ASN A 121 6.63 -5.43 23.57
C ASN A 121 7.06 -4.85 22.21
N PHE A 122 6.88 -5.59 21.13
CA PHE A 122 7.31 -5.23 19.77
C PHE A 122 6.17 -4.95 18.81
N VAL A 123 4.92 -5.21 19.22
CA VAL A 123 3.73 -5.05 18.37
C VAL A 123 2.71 -4.17 19.07
N GLU A 124 2.20 -3.20 18.35
CA GLU A 124 1.08 -2.35 18.76
C GLU A 124 -0.08 -2.59 17.80
N LEU A 125 -1.25 -2.96 18.34
CA LEU A 125 -2.44 -3.30 17.56
C LEU A 125 -3.49 -2.21 17.73
N TYR A 126 -3.91 -1.63 16.62
CA TYR A 126 -4.96 -0.61 16.56
C TYR A 126 -6.12 -1.13 15.70
N ASP A 127 -7.33 -0.81 16.10
CA ASP A 127 -8.51 -1.01 15.26
C ASP A 127 -8.61 0.08 14.18
N PHE A 128 -9.76 0.19 13.52
CA PHE A 128 -10.01 1.29 12.59
C PHE A 128 -9.85 2.63 13.31
N LEU A 129 -8.98 3.48 12.75
CA LEU A 129 -8.78 4.84 13.22
C LEU A 129 -9.34 5.84 12.21
N PRO A 130 -10.02 6.91 12.67
CA PRO A 130 -10.34 8.02 11.81
C PRO A 130 -9.06 8.71 11.29
N LEU A 131 -9.15 9.37 10.14
CA LEU A 131 -7.98 9.97 9.49
C LEU A 131 -7.22 10.94 10.39
N SER A 132 -7.93 11.68 11.25
CA SER A 132 -7.35 12.63 12.21
C SER A 132 -6.45 11.98 13.28
N GLU A 133 -6.72 10.71 13.62
CA GLU A 133 -5.92 9.96 14.61
C GLU A 133 -4.82 9.14 13.95
N LEU A 134 -5.05 8.75 12.68
CA LEU A 134 -4.12 7.93 11.91
C LEU A 134 -2.76 8.61 11.76
N GLU A 135 -2.73 9.91 11.46
CA GLU A 135 -1.49 10.69 11.33
C GLU A 135 -0.67 10.65 12.63
N GLU A 136 -1.33 10.85 13.77
CA GLU A 136 -0.66 10.84 15.08
C GLU A 136 -0.05 9.47 15.40
N VAL A 137 -0.77 8.38 15.10
CA VAL A 137 -0.28 7.02 15.34
C VAL A 137 0.87 6.64 14.39
N MET A 138 0.83 7.15 13.15
CA MET A 138 1.84 6.81 12.14
C MET A 138 3.10 7.70 12.16
N LYS A 139 3.08 8.84 12.83
CA LYS A 139 4.16 9.87 12.74
C LYS A 139 5.56 9.37 13.08
N ASP A 140 5.69 8.38 13.94
CA ASP A 140 6.98 7.78 14.37
C ASP A 140 7.36 6.54 13.54
N CYS A 141 6.57 6.20 12.52
CA CYS A 141 6.88 5.13 11.59
C CYS A 141 7.76 5.63 10.44
N PHE A 142 8.84 4.90 10.15
CA PHE A 142 9.74 5.26 9.05
C PHE A 142 9.41 4.57 7.73
N CYS A 143 8.69 3.45 7.74
CA CYS A 143 8.25 2.78 6.53
C CYS A 143 6.90 2.10 6.70
N GLY A 144 6.18 1.99 5.59
CA GLY A 144 4.98 1.18 5.46
C GLY A 144 5.27 -0.17 4.80
N ILE A 145 4.52 -1.21 5.16
CA ILE A 145 4.67 -2.53 4.56
C ILE A 145 3.42 -2.95 3.77
N ASN A 146 3.67 -3.60 2.62
CA ASN A 146 2.64 -4.21 1.77
C ASN A 146 3.14 -5.55 1.23
N LEU A 147 3.24 -6.53 2.12
CA LEU A 147 3.82 -7.85 1.87
C LEU A 147 2.75 -8.86 1.44
N ILE A 148 2.32 -8.81 0.17
CA ILE A 148 1.33 -9.74 -0.35
C ILE A 148 2.02 -11.06 -0.68
N THR A 149 1.57 -12.15 -0.06
CA THR A 149 2.15 -13.49 -0.23
C THR A 149 1.43 -14.35 -1.26
N ASN A 150 0.18 -14.00 -1.61
CA ASN A 150 -0.62 -14.74 -2.57
C ASN A 150 -0.69 -14.00 -3.91
N GLU A 151 -0.06 -14.53 -4.95
CA GLU A 151 -0.05 -13.99 -6.32
C GLU A 151 -1.44 -13.90 -6.96
N LYS A 152 -2.39 -14.73 -6.52
CA LYS A 152 -3.78 -14.72 -6.99
C LYS A 152 -4.67 -13.76 -6.21
N SER A 153 -4.13 -13.03 -5.26
CA SER A 153 -4.88 -12.02 -4.51
C SER A 153 -5.31 -10.88 -5.43
N TYR A 154 -6.53 -10.37 -5.22
CA TYR A 154 -6.97 -9.12 -5.87
C TYR A 154 -5.99 -7.97 -5.62
N SER A 155 -5.36 -7.95 -4.48
CA SER A 155 -4.34 -6.96 -4.11
C SER A 155 -3.13 -6.94 -5.06
N SER A 156 -2.89 -8.03 -5.80
CA SER A 156 -1.79 -8.10 -6.79
C SER A 156 -2.03 -7.20 -8.02
N PHE A 157 -3.27 -6.80 -8.26
CA PHE A 157 -3.65 -5.98 -9.42
C PHE A 157 -4.08 -4.56 -9.04
N ALA A 158 -4.43 -4.36 -7.79
CA ALA A 158 -4.99 -3.09 -7.32
C ALA A 158 -3.88 -2.14 -6.85
N THR A 159 -4.14 -0.83 -7.00
CA THR A 159 -3.40 0.19 -6.25
C THR A 159 -4.01 0.28 -4.85
N PRO A 160 -3.34 -0.20 -3.81
CA PRO A 160 -3.91 -0.22 -2.48
C PRO A 160 -3.96 1.19 -1.88
N GLY A 161 -5.07 1.55 -1.23
CA GLY A 161 -5.23 2.86 -0.57
C GLY A 161 -4.11 3.18 0.42
N LYS A 162 -3.58 2.17 1.12
CA LYS A 162 -2.45 2.32 2.04
C LYS A 162 -1.18 2.87 1.38
N PHE A 163 -0.98 2.63 0.07
CA PHE A 163 0.13 3.20 -0.69
C PHE A 163 0.12 4.73 -0.61
N ILE A 164 -1.03 5.34 -0.91
CA ILE A 164 -1.20 6.79 -0.84
C ILE A 164 -0.96 7.29 0.58
N GLN A 165 -1.54 6.63 1.59
CA GLN A 165 -1.40 7.02 2.99
C GLN A 165 0.05 6.95 3.48
N TYR A 166 0.82 5.93 3.06
CA TYR A 166 2.25 5.87 3.38
C TYR A 166 3.02 7.04 2.76
N LEU A 167 2.76 7.36 1.49
CA LEU A 167 3.42 8.48 0.83
C LEU A 167 3.02 9.84 1.44
N GLN A 168 1.75 10.02 1.83
CA GLN A 168 1.29 11.22 2.56
C GLN A 168 2.08 11.43 3.86
N MET A 169 2.44 10.35 4.54
CA MET A 169 3.29 10.36 5.74
C MET A 169 4.79 10.38 5.41
N LYS A 170 5.18 10.56 4.15
CA LYS A 170 6.58 10.54 3.67
C LYS A 170 7.31 9.26 4.08
N MET A 171 6.59 8.14 4.10
CA MET A 171 7.13 6.81 4.42
C MET A 171 7.42 6.03 3.15
N PRO A 172 8.65 5.57 2.94
CA PRO A 172 8.95 4.60 1.89
C PRO A 172 8.24 3.27 2.17
N ILE A 173 8.08 2.48 1.12
CA ILE A 173 7.27 1.27 1.16
C ILE A 173 8.15 0.04 0.95
N LEU A 174 8.02 -0.93 1.85
CA LEU A 174 8.51 -2.28 1.62
C LEU A 174 7.37 -3.12 1.05
N ALA A 175 7.49 -3.55 -0.19
CA ALA A 175 6.46 -4.34 -0.84
C ALA A 175 7.03 -5.60 -1.50
N THR A 176 6.18 -6.60 -1.69
CA THR A 176 6.51 -7.77 -2.51
C THR A 176 6.19 -7.50 -3.97
N LYS A 177 6.76 -8.29 -4.89
CA LYS A 177 6.49 -8.21 -6.33
C LYS A 177 5.02 -8.44 -6.70
N ASN A 178 4.28 -9.10 -5.83
CA ASN A 178 2.85 -9.37 -6.00
C ASN A 178 1.98 -8.15 -5.66
N ASN A 179 2.32 -7.00 -6.21
CA ASN A 179 1.64 -5.74 -5.95
C ASN A 179 1.42 -4.94 -7.22
N GLY A 180 0.25 -4.36 -7.39
CA GLY A 180 -0.09 -3.51 -8.53
C GLY A 180 0.65 -2.15 -8.56
N ILE A 181 1.53 -1.89 -7.61
CA ILE A 181 2.30 -0.64 -7.45
C ILE A 181 3.81 -0.82 -7.65
N VAL A 182 4.25 -1.99 -8.11
CA VAL A 182 5.68 -2.31 -8.27
C VAL A 182 6.38 -1.28 -9.15
N ASP A 183 5.88 -1.08 -10.37
CA ASP A 183 6.47 -0.15 -11.33
C ASP A 183 6.59 1.27 -10.75
N VAL A 184 5.52 1.74 -10.09
CA VAL A 184 5.52 3.09 -9.48
C VAL A 184 6.57 3.22 -8.39
N ILE A 185 6.72 2.19 -7.54
CA ILE A 185 7.72 2.20 -6.46
C ILE A 185 9.14 2.21 -7.03
N GLU A 186 9.41 1.36 -8.02
CA GLU A 186 10.76 1.21 -8.60
C GLU A 186 11.16 2.43 -9.42
N GLU A 187 10.31 2.88 -10.36
CA GLU A 187 10.59 4.01 -11.25
C GLU A 187 10.80 5.33 -10.49
N ASN A 188 10.13 5.51 -9.36
CA ASN A 188 10.17 6.75 -8.59
C ASN A 188 11.00 6.64 -7.30
N ASN A 189 11.65 5.51 -7.05
CA ASN A 189 12.43 5.26 -5.83
C ASN A 189 11.62 5.56 -4.55
N LEU A 190 10.39 5.00 -4.47
CA LEU A 190 9.48 5.22 -3.34
C LEU A 190 9.60 4.15 -2.25
N GLY A 191 10.52 3.18 -2.43
CA GLY A 191 10.67 2.09 -1.50
C GLY A 191 11.51 0.96 -2.04
N VAL A 192 11.27 -0.26 -1.54
CA VAL A 192 11.98 -1.47 -1.95
C VAL A 192 10.98 -2.57 -2.28
N ILE A 193 11.20 -3.22 -3.43
CA ILE A 193 10.45 -4.39 -3.86
C ILE A 193 11.28 -5.64 -3.60
N ILE A 194 10.65 -6.66 -3.01
CA ILE A 194 11.31 -7.93 -2.66
C ILE A 194 10.47 -9.15 -3.03
N GLU A 195 11.12 -10.28 -3.14
CA GLU A 195 10.44 -11.58 -2.99
C GLU A 195 10.07 -11.81 -1.51
N PRO A 196 8.96 -12.50 -1.19
CA PRO A 196 8.52 -12.74 0.18
C PRO A 196 9.49 -13.67 0.93
N SER A 197 10.53 -13.11 1.53
CA SER A 197 11.60 -13.83 2.22
C SER A 197 12.02 -13.08 3.50
N ALA A 198 12.20 -13.79 4.60
CA ALA A 198 12.61 -13.24 5.88
C ALA A 198 13.93 -12.48 5.80
N SER A 199 14.94 -13.03 5.13
CA SER A 199 16.26 -12.40 4.97
C SER A 199 16.18 -11.11 4.14
N LEU A 200 15.35 -11.09 3.09
CA LEU A 200 15.12 -9.91 2.28
C LEU A 200 14.33 -8.83 3.04
N ILE A 201 13.37 -9.22 3.87
CA ILE A 201 12.66 -8.29 4.75
C ILE A 201 13.65 -7.61 5.70
N LEU A 202 14.46 -8.37 6.43
CA LEU A 202 15.47 -7.83 7.35
C LEU A 202 16.42 -6.83 6.69
N SER A 203 17.05 -7.25 5.59
CA SER A 203 18.00 -6.39 4.86
C SER A 203 17.34 -5.13 4.31
N SER A 204 16.11 -5.25 3.79
CA SER A 204 15.38 -4.12 3.22
C SER A 204 14.88 -3.15 4.27
N VAL A 205 14.40 -3.63 5.42
CA VAL A 205 14.01 -2.76 6.54
C VAL A 205 15.22 -1.96 7.04
N ARG A 206 16.38 -2.59 7.21
CA ARG A 206 17.63 -1.91 7.58
C ARG A 206 18.06 -0.87 6.56
N LYS A 207 17.93 -1.18 5.26
CA LYS A 207 18.22 -0.25 4.17
C LYS A 207 17.28 0.96 4.22
N LEU A 208 15.96 0.73 4.32
CA LEU A 208 14.96 1.78 4.41
C LEU A 208 15.20 2.69 5.62
N TYR A 209 15.57 2.10 6.77
CA TYR A 209 15.88 2.85 7.98
C TYR A 209 17.10 3.75 7.79
N LYS A 210 18.18 3.21 7.22
CA LYS A 210 19.42 3.97 6.97
C LYS A 210 19.23 5.10 5.98
N ASP A 211 18.43 4.87 4.94
CA ASP A 211 18.30 5.77 3.79
C ASP A 211 17.01 6.63 3.85
N GLN A 212 16.38 6.79 5.03
CA GLN A 212 15.09 7.51 5.19
C GLN A 212 15.06 8.87 4.48
N LYS A 213 16.11 9.68 4.62
CA LYS A 213 16.19 11.02 4.00
C LYS A 213 16.11 10.98 2.49
N ASN A 214 16.79 10.01 1.86
CA ASN A 214 16.79 9.85 0.42
C ASN A 214 15.40 9.48 -0.10
N TYR A 215 14.74 8.52 0.57
CA TYR A 215 13.36 8.14 0.22
C TYR A 215 12.38 9.27 0.45
N THR A 216 12.49 10.02 1.54
CA THR A 216 11.66 11.21 1.78
C THR A 216 11.81 12.23 0.65
N THR A 217 13.02 12.46 0.16
CA THR A 217 13.28 13.36 -0.98
C THR A 217 12.59 12.86 -2.25
N SER A 218 12.69 11.56 -2.54
CA SER A 218 12.01 10.93 -3.70
C SER A 218 10.49 11.06 -3.59
N ILE A 219 9.91 10.83 -2.40
CA ILE A 219 8.47 10.95 -2.17
C ILE A 219 7.98 12.38 -2.36
N LEU A 220 8.72 13.38 -1.85
CA LEU A 220 8.38 14.78 -2.03
C LEU A 220 8.46 15.21 -3.50
N LYS A 221 9.45 14.71 -4.24
CA LYS A 221 9.54 14.91 -5.70
C LYS A 221 8.33 14.31 -6.40
N TYR A 222 8.03 13.05 -6.11
CA TYR A 222 6.88 12.34 -6.67
C TYR A 222 5.57 13.09 -6.42
N ALA A 223 5.30 13.51 -5.18
CA ALA A 223 4.10 14.26 -4.83
C ALA A 223 3.98 15.59 -5.59
N LYS A 224 5.11 16.28 -5.83
CA LYS A 224 5.14 17.52 -6.62
C LYS A 224 4.82 17.27 -8.10
N GLU A 225 5.28 16.16 -8.66
CA GLU A 225 5.05 15.78 -10.06
C GLU A 225 3.64 15.19 -10.28
N HIS A 226 3.00 14.70 -9.21
CA HIS A 226 1.68 14.06 -9.23
C HIS A 226 0.74 14.71 -8.20
N PRO A 227 0.41 15.99 -8.35
CA PRO A 227 -0.44 16.71 -7.40
C PRO A 227 -1.87 16.17 -7.42
N TYR A 228 -2.55 16.28 -6.28
CA TYR A 228 -3.98 16.02 -6.22
C TYR A 228 -4.72 17.12 -6.99
N LEU A 229 -5.50 16.71 -7.99
CA LEU A 229 -6.36 17.63 -8.74
C LEU A 229 -7.80 17.56 -8.22
N SER A 230 -8.47 18.69 -8.17
CA SER A 230 -9.92 18.69 -7.97
C SER A 230 -10.63 18.03 -9.14
N ILE A 231 -11.86 17.53 -8.93
CA ILE A 231 -12.67 16.95 -10.01
C ILE A 231 -12.79 17.91 -11.19
N LYS A 232 -12.90 19.22 -10.93
CA LYS A 232 -13.02 20.24 -11.97
C LYS A 232 -11.75 20.36 -12.83
N GLU A 233 -10.59 20.39 -12.20
CA GLU A 233 -9.28 20.40 -12.89
C GLU A 233 -9.07 19.13 -13.68
N TYR A 234 -9.43 17.99 -13.09
CA TYR A 234 -9.37 16.71 -13.76
C TYR A 234 -10.25 16.63 -15.01
N LEU A 235 -11.52 17.02 -14.92
CA LEU A 235 -12.44 17.03 -16.06
C LEU A 235 -11.93 17.95 -17.18
N LYS A 236 -11.39 19.11 -16.83
CA LYS A 236 -10.79 20.02 -17.82
C LYS A 236 -9.60 19.38 -18.54
N MET A 237 -8.72 18.68 -17.83
CA MET A 237 -7.58 17.97 -18.40
C MET A 237 -8.03 16.89 -19.39
N VAL A 238 -9.09 16.16 -19.03
CA VAL A 238 -9.70 15.13 -19.88
C VAL A 238 -10.34 15.73 -21.15
N GLU A 239 -10.99 16.90 -21.04
CA GLU A 239 -11.57 17.65 -22.18
C GLU A 239 -10.49 18.18 -23.12
N ASP A 240 -9.37 18.66 -22.57
CA ASP A 240 -8.23 19.20 -23.31
C ASP A 240 -7.37 18.08 -23.97
N GLY A 241 -7.63 16.79 -23.66
CA GLY A 241 -6.98 15.63 -24.27
C GLY A 241 -5.58 15.31 -23.73
N GLU A 242 -5.29 15.76 -22.51
CA GLU A 242 -4.02 15.52 -21.78
C GLU A 242 -4.04 14.23 -20.93
#